data_c9e1a9cff3666660e7f6dd79dc9171ff
#
_entry.id   c9e1a9cff3666660e7f6dd79dc9171ff
#
_cell.length_a   1.000
_cell.length_b   1.000
_cell.length_c   1.000
_cell.angle_alpha   90.00
_cell.angle_beta   90.00
_cell.angle_gamma   90.00
#
_symmetry.space_group_name_H-M   'P 1'
#
loop_
_entity.id
_entity.type
_entity.pdbx_description
1 polymer ?
#
loop_
_entity_poly.entity_id
_entity_poly.type
_entity_poly.pdbx_seq_one_letter_code
_entity_poly.pdbx_strand_id
1 'polypeptide(L)'
;MGVLAVLVLAGVGAYVYQFVGGLGVTGMSNGTSWGLYIACFMFFVGLSAGGLIVASSASIFHVAEYKKVALPAILVSLICICIAGAFVLIDLGGIVRILNLFASPNFMSPLLWDICVITTYLVINLVYLYFMTSKKPGAQDKVAIVSRFALPVAILVHSVTAWIFGLQIARAGWYSTIMAPLFVASAMDSGLALLLLALLWMNRAKVFATSRKLIANLAGLLAVCIAVDGYMVGCEVLTMAYPGTEHGMAELGQLFAGATAPFFWIEIIAGVIVPFIILVFAKNRRRMGLVALACAGVVVGVFCKRLWLLFTSFIFPNVSGAPGLISGSSSSQGAAGIDGWAVASSYMPTLPEIMIAVGMVALGVLAFLVLTKVFLSYDPAPALADDVAAGLAPADAAPTVGGAPAGSRPCDGVFGAQAGGAPVERPSHADAC
;
A
#
# COMPACT_ATOMS: atom_id res chain seq x y z
N MET A 1 7.88 -2.61 -22.14
CA MET A 1 6.47 -2.33 -22.45
C MET A 1 5.78 -3.49 -23.16
N GLY A 2 6.35 -4.09 -24.21
CA GLY A 2 5.70 -5.21 -24.93
C GLY A 2 5.30 -6.40 -24.04
N VAL A 3 6.23 -6.89 -23.21
CA VAL A 3 5.95 -8.00 -22.27
C VAL A 3 4.81 -7.66 -21.32
N LEU A 4 4.79 -6.44 -20.76
CA LEU A 4 3.70 -5.99 -19.88
C LEU A 4 2.35 -5.96 -20.60
N ALA A 5 2.33 -5.49 -21.86
CA ALA A 5 1.11 -5.48 -22.65
C ALA A 5 0.59 -6.91 -22.91
N VAL A 6 1.46 -7.88 -23.19
CA VAL A 6 1.08 -9.29 -23.35
C VAL A 6 0.50 -9.85 -22.04
N LEU A 7 1.11 -9.57 -20.90
CA LEU A 7 0.59 -10.01 -19.59
C LEU A 7 -0.78 -9.39 -19.28
N VAL A 8 -0.98 -8.10 -19.60
CA VAL A 8 -2.29 -7.44 -19.45
C VAL A 8 -3.33 -8.11 -20.34
N LEU A 9 -3.01 -8.37 -21.61
CA LEU A 9 -3.93 -9.03 -22.53
C LEU A 9 -4.28 -10.45 -22.08
N ALA A 10 -3.30 -11.20 -21.57
CA ALA A 10 -3.53 -12.53 -21.01
C ALA A 10 -4.45 -12.46 -19.77
N GLY A 11 -4.25 -11.48 -18.89
CA GLY A 11 -5.11 -11.23 -17.73
C GLY A 11 -6.55 -10.85 -18.12
N VAL A 12 -6.70 -9.99 -19.13
CA VAL A 12 -8.02 -9.62 -19.67
C VAL A 12 -8.70 -10.84 -20.26
N GLY A 13 -7.98 -11.68 -21.03
CA GLY A 13 -8.53 -12.92 -21.59
C GLY A 13 -9.02 -13.89 -20.50
N ALA A 14 -8.23 -14.05 -19.43
CA ALA A 14 -8.62 -14.86 -18.27
C ALA A 14 -9.83 -14.26 -17.54
N TYR A 15 -9.93 -12.93 -17.46
CA TYR A 15 -11.10 -12.26 -16.85
C TYR A 15 -12.35 -12.45 -17.68
N VAL A 16 -12.27 -12.37 -19.01
CA VAL A 16 -13.41 -12.66 -19.90
C VAL A 16 -13.86 -14.11 -19.71
N TYR A 17 -12.94 -15.06 -19.60
CA TYR A 17 -13.25 -16.45 -19.30
C TYR A 17 -13.98 -16.60 -17.96
N GLN A 18 -13.52 -15.95 -16.91
CA GLN A 18 -14.18 -15.94 -15.60
C GLN A 18 -15.54 -15.22 -15.66
N PHE A 19 -15.67 -14.14 -16.40
CA PHE A 19 -16.91 -13.39 -16.51
C PHE A 19 -18.03 -14.23 -17.15
N VAL A 20 -17.70 -15.07 -18.14
CA VAL A 20 -18.64 -15.98 -18.80
C VAL A 20 -18.92 -17.22 -17.93
N GLY A 21 -17.88 -17.80 -17.32
CA GLY A 21 -18.00 -19.02 -16.50
C GLY A 21 -18.46 -18.77 -15.06
N GLY A 22 -18.51 -17.50 -14.63
CA GLY A 22 -18.80 -17.13 -13.26
C GLY A 22 -17.66 -17.47 -12.30
N LEU A 23 -17.89 -17.30 -11.00
CA LEU A 23 -16.89 -17.61 -9.95
C LEU A 23 -16.61 -19.12 -9.80
N GLY A 24 -17.41 -20.00 -10.46
CA GLY A 24 -17.17 -21.44 -10.45
C GLY A 24 -15.86 -21.88 -11.10
N VAL A 25 -15.20 -21.01 -11.86
CA VAL A 25 -13.88 -21.28 -12.46
C VAL A 25 -12.72 -20.92 -11.52
N THR A 26 -13.01 -20.34 -10.35
CA THR A 26 -12.04 -19.98 -9.32
C THR A 26 -11.88 -21.11 -8.30
N GLY A 27 -10.85 -21.01 -7.45
CA GLY A 27 -10.66 -21.92 -6.33
C GLY A 27 -11.55 -21.63 -5.11
N MET A 28 -12.42 -20.61 -5.20
CA MET A 28 -13.33 -20.25 -4.12
C MET A 28 -14.43 -21.27 -3.91
N SER A 29 -14.88 -21.42 -2.67
CA SER A 29 -15.93 -22.33 -2.27
C SER A 29 -16.79 -21.71 -1.16
N ASN A 30 -17.84 -22.43 -0.70
CA ASN A 30 -18.62 -21.97 0.46
C ASN A 30 -17.78 -21.87 1.75
N GLY A 31 -16.75 -22.71 1.89
CA GLY A 31 -15.83 -22.65 3.02
C GLY A 31 -14.82 -21.52 2.91
N THR A 32 -14.40 -21.18 1.70
CA THR A 32 -13.47 -20.08 1.40
C THR A 32 -14.10 -19.13 0.41
N SER A 33 -14.87 -18.17 0.93
CA SER A 33 -15.63 -17.22 0.14
C SER A 33 -14.78 -16.09 -0.49
N TRP A 34 -13.57 -15.90 0.00
CA TRP A 34 -12.60 -14.90 -0.47
C TRP A 34 -11.27 -15.57 -0.82
N GLY A 35 -10.79 -15.31 -2.03
CA GLY A 35 -9.58 -15.91 -2.57
C GLY A 35 -8.44 -14.90 -2.78
N LEU A 36 -7.62 -15.19 -3.78
CA LEU A 36 -6.45 -14.39 -4.16
C LEU A 36 -6.80 -12.92 -4.45
N TYR A 37 -7.98 -12.66 -4.99
CA TYR A 37 -8.40 -11.29 -5.34
C TYR A 37 -8.53 -10.39 -4.11
N ILE A 38 -9.12 -10.90 -3.03
CA ILE A 38 -9.24 -10.13 -1.78
C ILE A 38 -7.89 -9.98 -1.08
N ALA A 39 -7.02 -10.99 -1.15
CA ALA A 39 -5.64 -10.83 -0.65
C ALA A 39 -4.89 -9.73 -1.43
N CYS A 40 -5.01 -9.70 -2.76
CA CYS A 40 -4.45 -8.65 -3.61
C CYS A 40 -5.10 -7.28 -3.32
N PHE A 41 -6.42 -7.22 -3.15
CA PHE A 41 -7.12 -6.00 -2.75
C PHE A 41 -6.52 -5.40 -1.47
N MET A 42 -6.46 -6.17 -0.38
CA MET A 42 -5.88 -5.73 0.89
C MET A 42 -4.42 -5.27 0.74
N PHE A 43 -3.66 -5.98 -0.08
CA PHE A 43 -2.27 -5.64 -0.36
C PHE A 43 -2.14 -4.30 -1.08
N PHE A 44 -2.88 -4.07 -2.16
CA PHE A 44 -2.81 -2.83 -2.93
C PHE A 44 -3.42 -1.63 -2.20
N VAL A 45 -4.46 -1.83 -1.38
CA VAL A 45 -4.92 -0.79 -0.44
C VAL A 45 -3.76 -0.39 0.47
N GLY A 46 -3.06 -1.36 1.10
CA GLY A 46 -1.89 -1.12 1.94
C GLY A 46 -0.79 -0.34 1.22
N LEU A 47 -0.40 -0.78 0.03
CA LEU A 47 0.63 -0.12 -0.78
C LEU A 47 0.28 1.34 -1.14
N SER A 48 -1.01 1.67 -1.27
CA SER A 48 -1.45 3.02 -1.63
C SER A 48 -1.19 4.04 -0.52
N ALA A 49 -1.20 3.61 0.74
CA ALA A 49 -1.10 4.49 1.90
C ALA A 49 0.19 5.29 1.96
N GLY A 50 1.32 4.63 1.76
CA GLY A 50 2.63 5.26 1.92
C GLY A 50 2.80 6.48 1.04
N GLY A 51 2.28 6.44 -0.19
CA GLY A 51 2.32 7.56 -1.11
C GLY A 51 1.55 8.78 -0.57
N LEU A 52 0.29 8.59 -0.19
CA LEU A 52 -0.55 9.70 0.30
C LEU A 52 -0.08 10.22 1.67
N ILE A 53 0.37 9.32 2.56
CA ILE A 53 0.89 9.71 3.88
C ILE A 53 2.16 10.55 3.74
N VAL A 54 3.13 10.14 2.91
CA VAL A 54 4.36 10.92 2.67
C VAL A 54 4.04 12.28 2.03
N ALA A 55 3.18 12.31 1.01
CA ALA A 55 2.78 13.55 0.36
C ALA A 55 2.07 14.51 1.31
N SER A 56 1.15 13.99 2.15
CA SER A 56 0.40 14.79 3.13
C SER A 56 1.28 15.26 4.28
N SER A 57 2.18 14.40 4.78
CA SER A 57 3.14 14.73 5.84
C SER A 57 4.03 15.90 5.46
N ALA A 58 4.41 15.99 4.18
CA ALA A 58 5.21 17.10 3.65
C ALA A 58 4.55 18.46 3.88
N SER A 59 3.22 18.52 3.75
CA SER A 59 2.45 19.75 3.91
C SER A 59 2.02 20.00 5.36
N ILE A 60 1.64 18.93 6.10
CA ILE A 60 1.13 19.03 7.47
C ILE A 60 2.25 19.31 8.47
N PHE A 61 3.35 18.55 8.39
CA PHE A 61 4.48 18.66 9.31
C PHE A 61 5.58 19.61 8.81
N HIS A 62 5.33 20.30 7.68
CA HIS A 62 6.26 21.28 7.08
C HIS A 62 7.64 20.68 6.77
N VAL A 63 7.72 19.38 6.44
CA VAL A 63 8.96 18.72 6.05
C VAL A 63 9.26 19.03 4.59
N ALA A 64 10.01 20.09 4.34
CA ALA A 64 10.29 20.58 2.99
C ALA A 64 10.94 19.52 2.07
N GLU A 65 11.75 18.62 2.65
CA GLU A 65 12.40 17.54 1.89
C GLU A 65 11.39 16.58 1.26
N TYR A 66 10.27 16.26 1.94
CA TYR A 66 9.25 15.33 1.44
C TYR A 66 8.40 15.94 0.31
N LYS A 67 8.32 17.28 0.23
CA LYS A 67 7.64 17.96 -0.89
C LYS A 67 8.24 17.59 -2.24
N LYS A 68 9.56 17.33 -2.28
CA LYS A 68 10.29 16.96 -3.49
C LYS A 68 9.82 15.64 -4.09
N VAL A 69 9.29 14.71 -3.28
CA VAL A 69 8.82 13.38 -3.71
C VAL A 69 7.29 13.22 -3.62
N ALA A 70 6.56 14.29 -3.30
CA ALA A 70 5.12 14.24 -3.14
C ALA A 70 4.38 13.85 -4.43
N LEU A 71 4.81 14.34 -5.60
CA LEU A 71 4.18 13.99 -6.87
C LEU A 71 4.38 12.51 -7.25
N PRO A 72 5.60 11.94 -7.26
CA PRO A 72 5.78 10.50 -7.39
C PRO A 72 4.97 9.69 -6.39
N ALA A 73 4.89 10.14 -5.15
CA ALA A 73 4.17 9.46 -4.08
C ALA A 73 2.65 9.38 -4.35
N ILE A 74 2.03 10.47 -4.82
CA ILE A 74 0.62 10.49 -5.20
C ILE A 74 0.35 9.61 -6.43
N LEU A 75 1.26 9.57 -7.42
CA LEU A 75 1.10 8.69 -8.59
C LEU A 75 1.09 7.22 -8.19
N VAL A 76 2.01 6.79 -7.31
CA VAL A 76 2.04 5.42 -6.78
C VAL A 76 0.76 5.11 -6.01
N SER A 77 0.33 6.02 -5.12
CA SER A 77 -0.90 5.88 -4.34
C SER A 77 -2.13 5.70 -5.24
N LEU A 78 -2.29 6.57 -6.24
CA LEU A 78 -3.42 6.54 -7.16
C LEU A 78 -3.49 5.23 -7.95
N ILE A 79 -2.36 4.76 -8.48
CA ILE A 79 -2.31 3.50 -9.22
C ILE A 79 -2.70 2.33 -8.32
N CYS A 80 -2.13 2.27 -7.12
CA CYS A 80 -2.39 1.17 -6.18
C CYS A 80 -3.88 1.13 -5.78
N ILE A 81 -4.50 2.26 -5.47
CA ILE A 81 -5.92 2.26 -5.08
C ILE A 81 -6.85 1.92 -6.25
N CYS A 82 -6.52 2.32 -7.48
CA CYS A 82 -7.29 1.92 -8.66
C CYS A 82 -7.21 0.40 -8.89
N ILE A 83 -6.03 -0.21 -8.71
CA ILE A 83 -5.87 -1.67 -8.84
C ILE A 83 -6.61 -2.39 -7.72
N ALA A 84 -6.54 -1.88 -6.49
CA ALA A 84 -7.27 -2.44 -5.37
C ALA A 84 -8.80 -2.46 -5.66
N GLY A 85 -9.36 -1.33 -6.10
CA GLY A 85 -10.76 -1.26 -6.50
C GLY A 85 -11.13 -2.23 -7.62
N ALA A 86 -10.25 -2.42 -8.61
CA ALA A 86 -10.47 -3.38 -9.70
C ALA A 86 -10.49 -4.83 -9.20
N PHE A 87 -9.64 -5.21 -8.23
CA PHE A 87 -9.69 -6.55 -7.62
C PHE A 87 -11.01 -6.84 -6.91
N VAL A 88 -11.59 -5.86 -6.21
CA VAL A 88 -12.93 -6.00 -5.61
C VAL A 88 -13.98 -6.24 -6.67
N LEU A 89 -13.95 -5.48 -7.78
CA LEU A 89 -14.90 -5.64 -8.89
C LEU A 89 -14.78 -7.02 -9.55
N ILE A 90 -13.58 -7.56 -9.67
CA ILE A 90 -13.31 -8.90 -10.21
C ILE A 90 -13.85 -9.97 -9.28
N ASP A 91 -13.68 -9.81 -7.96
CA ASP A 91 -14.12 -10.75 -6.93
C ASP A 91 -15.65 -10.86 -6.82
N LEU A 92 -16.37 -9.77 -7.12
CA LEU A 92 -17.84 -9.75 -7.05
C LEU A 92 -18.54 -10.73 -7.98
N GLY A 93 -17.89 -11.20 -9.03
CA GLY A 93 -18.46 -12.11 -10.04
C GLY A 93 -19.60 -11.52 -10.87
N GLY A 94 -20.55 -10.82 -10.24
CA GLY A 94 -21.66 -10.13 -10.89
C GLY A 94 -21.56 -8.62 -10.72
N ILE A 95 -20.74 -7.94 -11.52
CA ILE A 95 -20.45 -6.48 -11.39
C ILE A 95 -21.72 -5.62 -11.33
N VAL A 96 -22.77 -5.96 -12.08
CA VAL A 96 -24.02 -5.20 -12.10
C VAL A 96 -24.68 -5.14 -10.73
N ARG A 97 -24.45 -6.15 -9.89
CA ARG A 97 -25.01 -6.22 -8.53
C ARG A 97 -24.43 -5.17 -7.57
N ILE A 98 -23.31 -4.53 -7.93
CA ILE A 98 -22.74 -3.45 -7.11
C ILE A 98 -23.71 -2.27 -6.98
N LEU A 99 -24.58 -2.08 -7.98
CA LEU A 99 -25.61 -1.03 -7.95
C LEU A 99 -26.63 -1.26 -6.82
N ASN A 100 -26.88 -2.52 -6.45
CA ASN A 100 -27.78 -2.85 -5.35
C ASN A 100 -27.24 -2.35 -3.99
N LEU A 101 -25.92 -2.24 -3.86
CA LEU A 101 -25.30 -1.70 -2.65
C LEU A 101 -25.70 -0.24 -2.41
N PHE A 102 -25.91 0.53 -3.49
CA PHE A 102 -26.35 1.92 -3.40
C PHE A 102 -27.88 2.06 -3.41
N ALA A 103 -28.58 1.13 -4.08
CA ALA A 103 -30.05 1.14 -4.12
C ALA A 103 -30.70 0.68 -2.80
N SER A 104 -30.04 -0.25 -2.08
CA SER A 104 -30.52 -0.82 -0.82
C SER A 104 -29.34 -0.91 0.18
N PRO A 105 -28.82 0.23 0.68
CA PRO A 105 -27.63 0.25 1.49
C PRO A 105 -27.91 -0.31 2.90
N ASN A 106 -27.03 -1.19 3.36
CA ASN A 106 -26.98 -1.60 4.76
C ASN A 106 -25.93 -0.74 5.51
N PHE A 107 -26.38 0.30 6.20
CA PHE A 107 -25.51 1.23 6.91
C PHE A 107 -24.73 0.61 8.08
N MET A 108 -25.09 -0.58 8.53
CA MET A 108 -24.34 -1.31 9.56
C MET A 108 -23.24 -2.22 8.98
N SER A 109 -23.10 -2.28 7.65
CA SER A 109 -22.13 -3.13 7.00
C SER A 109 -20.76 -2.46 6.84
N PRO A 110 -19.67 -3.03 7.39
CA PRO A 110 -18.31 -2.54 7.17
C PRO A 110 -17.92 -2.50 5.68
N LEU A 111 -18.48 -3.38 4.85
CA LEU A 111 -18.26 -3.38 3.40
C LEU A 111 -18.78 -2.10 2.73
N LEU A 112 -19.94 -1.59 3.17
CA LEU A 112 -20.47 -0.32 2.68
C LEU A 112 -19.57 0.84 3.10
N TRP A 113 -19.11 0.84 4.36
CA TRP A 113 -18.20 1.87 4.86
C TRP A 113 -16.90 1.89 4.06
N ASP A 114 -16.35 0.70 3.76
CA ASP A 114 -15.10 0.55 3.03
C ASP A 114 -15.20 1.13 1.62
N ILE A 115 -16.27 0.82 0.87
CA ILE A 115 -16.50 1.39 -0.47
C ILE A 115 -16.62 2.92 -0.41
N CYS A 116 -17.35 3.47 0.56
CA CYS A 116 -17.48 4.91 0.73
C CYS A 116 -16.12 5.57 1.01
N VAL A 117 -15.31 4.98 1.89
CA VAL A 117 -14.03 5.55 2.27
C VAL A 117 -12.99 5.37 1.15
N ILE A 118 -12.94 4.23 0.46
CA ILE A 118 -12.07 4.01 -0.71
C ILE A 118 -12.42 4.99 -1.83
N THR A 119 -13.71 5.21 -2.10
CA THR A 119 -14.15 6.19 -3.10
C THR A 119 -13.72 7.61 -2.72
N THR A 120 -13.89 8.00 -1.45
CA THR A 120 -13.43 9.29 -0.92
C THR A 120 -11.92 9.43 -1.05
N TYR A 121 -11.17 8.39 -0.72
CA TYR A 121 -9.72 8.34 -0.85
C TYR A 121 -9.26 8.50 -2.31
N LEU A 122 -9.92 7.83 -3.25
CA LEU A 122 -9.65 7.95 -4.68
C LEU A 122 -9.90 9.40 -5.17
N VAL A 123 -11.03 9.99 -4.79
CA VAL A 123 -11.36 11.38 -5.13
C VAL A 123 -10.31 12.35 -4.57
N ILE A 124 -9.89 12.17 -3.31
CA ILE A 124 -8.84 12.99 -2.70
C ILE A 124 -7.52 12.86 -3.48
N ASN A 125 -7.10 11.65 -3.86
CA ASN A 125 -5.89 11.45 -4.67
C ASN A 125 -5.97 12.19 -6.01
N LEU A 126 -7.11 12.11 -6.71
CA LEU A 126 -7.33 12.81 -7.98
C LEU A 126 -7.31 14.33 -7.81
N VAL A 127 -7.99 14.85 -6.79
CA VAL A 127 -8.01 16.29 -6.48
C VAL A 127 -6.61 16.77 -6.09
N TYR A 128 -5.89 15.99 -5.31
CA TYR A 128 -4.51 16.29 -4.91
C TYR A 128 -3.59 16.36 -6.14
N LEU A 129 -3.65 15.35 -7.02
CA LEU A 129 -2.89 15.32 -8.26
C LEU A 129 -3.23 16.52 -9.16
N TYR A 130 -4.53 16.86 -9.29
CA TYR A 130 -4.98 18.00 -10.08
C TYR A 130 -4.38 19.31 -9.57
N PHE A 131 -4.41 19.58 -8.26
CA PHE A 131 -3.83 20.81 -7.73
C PHE A 131 -2.31 20.84 -7.76
N MET A 132 -1.64 19.69 -7.59
CA MET A 132 -0.18 19.61 -7.70
C MET A 132 0.33 19.88 -9.11
N THR A 133 -0.44 19.50 -10.12
CA THR A 133 -0.08 19.70 -11.55
C THR A 133 -0.64 20.99 -12.12
N SER A 134 -1.51 21.69 -11.39
CA SER A 134 -2.16 22.93 -11.84
C SER A 134 -1.22 24.10 -11.78
N LYS A 135 -1.15 24.87 -12.89
CA LYS A 135 -0.41 26.14 -12.98
C LYS A 135 -1.21 27.37 -12.53
N LYS A 136 -2.43 27.16 -12.00
CA LYS A 136 -3.30 28.28 -11.59
C LYS A 136 -2.77 28.94 -10.31
N PRO A 137 -2.87 30.28 -10.18
CA PRO A 137 -2.53 30.97 -8.94
C PRO A 137 -3.37 30.43 -7.77
N GLY A 138 -2.75 30.24 -6.59
CA GLY A 138 -3.40 29.69 -5.42
C GLY A 138 -3.59 28.16 -5.42
N ALA A 139 -3.08 27.43 -6.42
CA ALA A 139 -3.16 25.97 -6.43
C ALA A 139 -2.40 25.33 -5.24
N GLN A 140 -1.27 25.92 -4.85
CA GLN A 140 -0.45 25.45 -3.73
C GLN A 140 -1.17 25.56 -2.38
N ASP A 141 -1.94 26.62 -2.16
CA ASP A 141 -2.74 26.79 -0.95
C ASP A 141 -3.82 25.69 -0.87
N LYS A 142 -4.41 25.32 -2.02
CA LYS A 142 -5.37 24.22 -2.11
C LYS A 142 -4.73 22.86 -1.85
N VAL A 143 -3.50 22.64 -2.27
CA VAL A 143 -2.72 21.43 -1.92
C VAL A 143 -2.60 21.32 -0.40
N ALA A 144 -2.27 22.42 0.29
CA ALA A 144 -2.16 22.41 1.75
C ALA A 144 -3.50 22.13 2.45
N ILE A 145 -4.62 22.57 1.89
CA ILE A 145 -5.96 22.28 2.39
C ILE A 145 -6.28 20.78 2.20
N VAL A 146 -6.12 20.28 0.97
CA VAL A 146 -6.41 18.87 0.64
C VAL A 146 -5.57 17.92 1.48
N SER A 147 -4.30 18.24 1.74
CA SER A 147 -3.41 17.39 2.54
C SER A 147 -3.92 17.18 3.97
N ARG A 148 -4.60 18.17 4.57
CA ARG A 148 -5.18 18.06 5.92
C ARG A 148 -6.30 17.02 5.99
N PHE A 149 -7.03 16.82 4.91
CA PHE A 149 -8.07 15.78 4.81
C PHE A 149 -7.49 14.45 4.34
N ALA A 150 -6.45 14.48 3.53
CA ALA A 150 -5.84 13.31 2.93
C ALA A 150 -5.26 12.34 3.97
N LEU A 151 -4.56 12.84 4.99
CA LEU A 151 -3.95 12.01 6.02
C LEU A 151 -4.98 11.27 6.88
N PRO A 152 -6.01 11.94 7.47
CA PRO A 152 -7.07 11.23 8.21
C PRO A 152 -7.81 10.20 7.35
N VAL A 153 -8.11 10.52 6.09
CA VAL A 153 -8.80 9.58 5.19
C VAL A 153 -7.89 8.40 4.83
N ALA A 154 -6.57 8.60 4.67
CA ALA A 154 -5.63 7.50 4.47
C ALA A 154 -5.61 6.53 5.67
N ILE A 155 -5.63 7.03 6.89
CA ILE A 155 -5.73 6.20 8.10
C ILE A 155 -7.09 5.49 8.15
N LEU A 156 -8.17 6.22 7.82
CA LEU A 156 -9.54 5.69 7.87
C LEU A 156 -9.76 4.55 6.87
N VAL A 157 -9.24 4.65 5.63
CA VAL A 157 -9.31 3.55 4.63
C VAL A 157 -8.79 2.26 5.23
N HIS A 158 -7.60 2.30 5.84
CA HIS A 158 -6.96 1.09 6.37
C HIS A 158 -7.68 0.56 7.61
N SER A 159 -8.20 1.45 8.43
CA SER A 159 -8.99 1.07 9.61
C SER A 159 -10.31 0.42 9.23
N VAL A 160 -11.02 0.97 8.24
CA VAL A 160 -12.31 0.42 7.79
C VAL A 160 -12.12 -0.90 7.06
N THR A 161 -11.12 -1.00 6.18
CA THR A 161 -10.76 -2.29 5.54
C THR A 161 -10.42 -3.35 6.60
N ALA A 162 -9.69 -2.98 7.67
CA ALA A 162 -9.39 -3.89 8.77
C ALA A 162 -10.64 -4.31 9.54
N TRP A 163 -11.62 -3.42 9.72
CA TRP A 163 -12.88 -3.73 10.40
C TRP A 163 -13.76 -4.71 9.65
N ILE A 164 -13.59 -4.88 8.33
CA ILE A 164 -14.25 -5.98 7.59
C ILE A 164 -13.90 -7.33 8.23
N PHE A 165 -12.67 -7.47 8.72
CA PHE A 165 -12.17 -8.69 9.39
C PHE A 165 -12.32 -8.58 10.91
N GLY A 166 -11.78 -7.54 11.51
CA GLY A 166 -11.68 -7.36 12.96
C GLY A 166 -13.01 -7.33 13.73
N LEU A 167 -14.13 -7.10 13.05
CA LEU A 167 -15.47 -7.14 13.66
C LEU A 167 -16.17 -8.50 13.47
N GLN A 168 -15.53 -9.48 12.82
CA GLN A 168 -16.12 -10.79 12.53
C GLN A 168 -15.93 -11.75 13.72
N ILE A 169 -16.83 -11.67 14.70
CA ILE A 169 -16.78 -12.48 15.92
C ILE A 169 -16.82 -14.00 15.62
N ALA A 170 -17.41 -14.40 14.50
CA ALA A 170 -17.52 -15.80 14.10
C ALA A 170 -16.17 -16.41 13.67
N ARG A 171 -15.14 -15.59 13.47
CA ARG A 171 -13.80 -16.02 13.04
C ARG A 171 -12.77 -15.55 14.06
N ALA A 172 -12.30 -16.48 14.89
CA ALA A 172 -11.41 -16.18 16.00
C ALA A 172 -10.10 -15.49 15.56
N GLY A 173 -9.50 -15.91 14.45
CA GLY A 173 -8.26 -15.33 13.94
C GLY A 173 -8.41 -13.96 13.27
N TRP A 174 -9.63 -13.50 13.05
CA TRP A 174 -9.88 -12.14 12.55
C TRP A 174 -10.35 -11.19 13.64
N TYR A 175 -11.14 -11.72 14.60
CA TYR A 175 -11.75 -10.89 15.64
C TYR A 175 -10.70 -10.36 16.60
N SER A 176 -10.21 -9.14 16.34
CA SER A 176 -9.18 -8.52 17.15
C SER A 176 -9.29 -6.99 17.10
N THR A 177 -9.17 -6.36 18.27
CA THR A 177 -9.15 -4.91 18.39
C THR A 177 -7.87 -4.30 17.77
N ILE A 178 -6.78 -5.07 17.74
CA ILE A 178 -5.48 -4.64 17.20
C ILE A 178 -5.50 -4.65 15.65
N MET A 179 -6.48 -5.29 15.01
CA MET A 179 -6.55 -5.44 13.56
C MET A 179 -6.43 -4.09 12.83
N ALA A 180 -7.16 -3.07 13.27
CA ALA A 180 -7.11 -1.75 12.62
C ALA A 180 -5.73 -1.06 12.76
N PRO A 181 -5.14 -0.90 13.96
CA PRO A 181 -3.77 -0.40 14.10
C PRO A 181 -2.73 -1.23 13.32
N LEU A 182 -2.87 -2.55 13.30
CA LEU A 182 -2.00 -3.46 12.56
C LEU A 182 -2.05 -3.20 11.05
N PHE A 183 -3.24 -2.99 10.48
CA PHE A 183 -3.40 -2.65 9.06
C PHE A 183 -2.78 -1.30 8.72
N VAL A 184 -2.97 -0.29 9.58
CA VAL A 184 -2.35 1.03 9.40
C VAL A 184 -0.82 0.93 9.45
N ALA A 185 -0.26 0.22 10.43
CA ALA A 185 1.19 0.04 10.56
C ALA A 185 1.78 -0.66 9.32
N SER A 186 1.16 -1.78 8.91
CA SER A 186 1.63 -2.54 7.74
C SER A 186 1.38 -1.84 6.40
N ALA A 187 0.47 -0.88 6.35
CA ALA A 187 0.28 -0.04 5.18
C ALA A 187 1.33 1.07 5.10
N MET A 188 1.77 1.59 6.26
CA MET A 188 2.84 2.59 6.30
C MET A 188 4.18 2.01 5.84
N ASP A 189 4.54 0.82 6.30
CA ASP A 189 5.81 0.19 5.92
C ASP A 189 5.82 -0.27 4.47
N SER A 190 4.80 -1.00 4.02
CA SER A 190 4.71 -1.52 2.64
C SER A 190 4.57 -0.40 1.62
N GLY A 191 3.77 0.61 1.90
CA GLY A 191 3.58 1.74 1.01
C GLY A 191 4.83 2.62 0.91
N LEU A 192 5.55 2.84 2.03
CA LEU A 192 6.83 3.55 2.03
C LEU A 192 7.92 2.73 1.33
N ALA A 193 7.95 1.41 1.52
CA ALA A 193 8.86 0.51 0.82
C ALA A 193 8.64 0.52 -0.70
N LEU A 194 7.38 0.47 -1.16
CA LEU A 194 7.05 0.59 -2.58
C LEU A 194 7.46 1.95 -3.15
N LEU A 195 7.20 3.04 -2.42
CA LEU A 195 7.63 4.38 -2.84
C LEU A 195 9.15 4.45 -2.98
N LEU A 196 9.92 3.92 -2.04
CA LEU A 196 11.38 3.88 -2.13
C LEU A 196 11.87 3.07 -3.32
N LEU A 197 11.26 1.90 -3.61
CA LEU A 197 11.56 1.12 -4.81
C LEU A 197 11.27 1.91 -6.09
N ALA A 198 10.14 2.61 -6.14
CA ALA A 198 9.76 3.45 -7.26
C ALA A 198 10.76 4.60 -7.46
N LEU A 199 11.17 5.30 -6.39
CA LEU A 199 12.17 6.36 -6.44
C LEU A 199 13.55 5.86 -6.90
N LEU A 200 13.99 4.71 -6.38
CA LEU A 200 15.24 4.07 -6.80
C LEU A 200 15.23 3.69 -8.28
N TRP A 201 14.10 3.12 -8.74
CA TRP A 201 13.92 2.77 -10.14
C TRP A 201 13.91 4.03 -11.02
N MET A 202 13.16 5.09 -10.66
CA MET A 202 13.08 6.33 -11.42
C MET A 202 14.44 7.03 -11.52
N ASN A 203 15.23 7.02 -10.44
CA ASN A 203 16.59 7.52 -10.43
C ASN A 203 17.49 6.76 -11.42
N ARG A 204 17.42 5.42 -11.42
CA ARG A 204 18.20 4.57 -12.34
C ARG A 204 17.75 4.72 -13.79
N ALA A 205 16.43 4.85 -14.02
CA ALA A 205 15.85 5.02 -15.34
C ALA A 205 15.96 6.46 -15.88
N LYS A 206 16.52 7.41 -15.09
CA LYS A 206 16.62 8.84 -15.42
C LYS A 206 15.26 9.46 -15.78
N VAL A 207 14.22 9.11 -15.01
CA VAL A 207 12.86 9.65 -15.16
C VAL A 207 12.62 10.77 -14.14
N PHE A 208 13.12 10.57 -12.92
CA PHE A 208 13.02 11.53 -11.83
C PHE A 208 14.24 11.41 -10.92
N ALA A 209 14.87 12.53 -10.57
CA ALA A 209 16.06 12.54 -9.73
C ALA A 209 15.69 12.77 -8.25
N THR A 210 16.20 11.90 -7.39
CA THR A 210 16.02 11.98 -5.93
C THR A 210 17.38 11.88 -5.25
N SER A 211 17.66 12.75 -4.29
CA SER A 211 18.93 12.74 -3.56
C SER A 211 19.07 11.47 -2.70
N ARG A 212 20.31 10.98 -2.59
CA ARG A 212 20.64 9.83 -1.72
C ARG A 212 20.35 10.12 -0.26
N LYS A 213 20.51 11.41 0.15
CA LYS A 213 20.17 11.89 1.49
C LYS A 213 18.69 11.65 1.78
N LEU A 214 17.80 12.06 0.87
CA LEU A 214 16.35 11.89 1.05
C LEU A 214 15.94 10.43 1.08
N ILE A 215 16.50 9.59 0.19
CA ILE A 215 16.26 8.13 0.20
C ILE A 215 16.71 7.53 1.54
N ALA A 216 17.88 7.92 2.07
CA ALA A 216 18.37 7.41 3.35
C ALA A 216 17.49 7.86 4.54
N ASN A 217 16.93 9.07 4.50
CA ASN A 217 16.00 9.57 5.51
C ASN A 217 14.67 8.81 5.48
N LEU A 218 14.09 8.61 4.29
CA LEU A 218 12.87 7.80 4.13
C LEU A 218 13.10 6.33 4.53
N ALA A 219 14.28 5.77 4.22
CA ALA A 219 14.65 4.43 4.67
C ALA A 219 14.80 4.34 6.19
N GLY A 220 15.20 5.44 6.86
CA GLY A 220 15.19 5.54 8.32
C GLY A 220 13.77 5.55 8.89
N LEU A 221 12.86 6.27 8.27
CA LEU A 221 11.44 6.26 8.63
C LEU A 221 10.84 4.85 8.43
N LEU A 222 11.19 4.19 7.32
CA LEU A 222 10.76 2.81 7.06
C LEU A 222 11.20 1.85 8.17
N ALA A 223 12.41 1.99 8.71
CA ALA A 223 12.86 1.15 9.82
C ALA A 223 11.98 1.31 11.07
N VAL A 224 11.51 2.53 11.35
CA VAL A 224 10.57 2.78 12.45
C VAL A 224 9.22 2.13 12.17
N CYS A 225 8.70 2.27 10.94
CA CYS A 225 7.42 1.65 10.55
C CYS A 225 7.47 0.13 10.68
N ILE A 226 8.56 -0.51 10.22
CA ILE A 226 8.77 -1.96 10.35
C ILE A 226 8.80 -2.39 11.83
N ALA A 227 9.47 -1.62 12.70
CA ALA A 227 9.50 -1.93 14.13
C ALA A 227 8.11 -1.87 14.76
N VAL A 228 7.30 -0.86 14.39
CA VAL A 228 5.91 -0.73 14.86
C VAL A 228 5.05 -1.88 14.34
N ASP A 229 5.16 -2.22 13.06
CA ASP A 229 4.41 -3.34 12.47
C ASP A 229 4.78 -4.67 13.12
N GLY A 230 6.07 -4.97 13.27
CA GLY A 230 6.56 -6.17 13.95
C GLY A 230 6.10 -6.26 15.40
N TYR A 231 6.07 -5.13 16.13
CA TYR A 231 5.53 -5.06 17.48
C TYR A 231 4.02 -5.40 17.49
N MET A 232 3.24 -4.86 16.56
CA MET A 232 1.81 -5.14 16.47
C MET A 232 1.53 -6.60 16.14
N VAL A 233 2.32 -7.24 15.24
CA VAL A 233 2.24 -8.68 14.98
C VAL A 233 2.56 -9.49 16.24
N GLY A 234 3.57 -9.09 17.01
CA GLY A 234 3.88 -9.71 18.29
C GLY A 234 2.74 -9.61 19.31
N CYS A 235 2.07 -8.45 19.38
CA CYS A 235 0.87 -8.27 20.21
C CYS A 235 -0.27 -9.19 19.78
N GLU A 236 -0.50 -9.33 18.46
CA GLU A 236 -1.56 -10.21 17.93
C GLU A 236 -1.29 -11.67 18.29
N VAL A 237 -0.07 -12.16 18.08
CA VAL A 237 0.35 -13.51 18.48
C VAL A 237 0.18 -13.73 19.99
N LEU A 238 0.57 -12.76 20.82
CA LEU A 238 0.43 -12.83 22.27
C LEU A 238 -1.05 -12.86 22.69
N THR A 239 -1.90 -12.06 22.03
CA THR A 239 -3.34 -12.02 22.29
C THR A 239 -4.02 -13.36 21.99
N MET A 240 -3.58 -14.08 20.97
CA MET A 240 -4.06 -15.43 20.64
C MET A 240 -3.46 -16.49 21.60
N ALA A 241 -2.20 -16.37 21.98
CA ALA A 241 -1.50 -17.38 22.77
C ALA A 241 -1.86 -17.33 24.26
N TYR A 242 -1.97 -16.13 24.86
CA TYR A 242 -2.09 -15.97 26.31
C TYR A 242 -3.39 -16.55 26.90
N PRO A 243 -4.58 -16.38 26.28
CA PRO A 243 -5.80 -16.97 26.82
C PRO A 243 -5.84 -18.50 26.73
N GLY A 244 -5.01 -19.11 25.87
CA GLY A 244 -4.95 -20.56 25.70
C GLY A 244 -6.26 -21.18 25.20
N THR A 245 -7.08 -20.41 24.48
CA THR A 245 -8.34 -20.94 23.92
C THR A 245 -8.05 -21.98 22.85
N GLU A 246 -8.89 -23.01 22.77
CA GLU A 246 -8.71 -24.10 21.79
C GLU A 246 -8.59 -23.59 20.37
N HIS A 247 -9.47 -22.67 19.96
CA HIS A 247 -9.42 -22.04 18.65
C HIS A 247 -8.15 -21.21 18.42
N GLY A 248 -7.76 -20.35 19.37
CA GLY A 248 -6.56 -19.52 19.25
C GLY A 248 -5.29 -20.36 19.15
N MET A 249 -5.19 -21.44 19.95
CA MET A 249 -4.05 -22.35 19.89
C MET A 249 -4.02 -23.16 18.59
N ALA A 250 -5.17 -23.57 18.06
CA ALA A 250 -5.27 -24.24 16.77
C ALA A 250 -4.84 -23.33 15.61
N GLU A 251 -5.27 -22.07 15.61
CA GLU A 251 -4.83 -21.07 14.62
C GLU A 251 -3.33 -20.78 14.70
N LEU A 252 -2.77 -20.61 15.90
CA LEU A 252 -1.32 -20.48 16.09
C LEU A 252 -0.56 -21.71 15.60
N GLY A 253 -1.11 -22.92 15.80
CA GLY A 253 -0.55 -24.16 15.27
C GLY A 253 -0.46 -24.11 13.73
N GLN A 254 -1.50 -23.63 13.04
CA GLN A 254 -1.47 -23.45 11.58
C GLN A 254 -0.50 -22.37 11.15
N LEU A 255 -0.41 -21.29 11.92
CA LEU A 255 0.46 -20.16 11.63
C LEU A 255 1.95 -20.49 11.79
N PHE A 256 2.31 -21.29 12.80
CA PHE A 256 3.72 -21.62 13.06
C PHE A 256 4.23 -22.86 12.33
N ALA A 257 3.37 -23.87 12.12
CA ALA A 257 3.78 -25.18 11.60
C ALA A 257 2.80 -25.80 10.61
N GLY A 258 1.66 -25.17 10.32
CA GLY A 258 0.65 -25.67 9.39
C GLY A 258 0.77 -25.14 7.96
N ALA A 259 -0.35 -25.15 7.24
CA ALA A 259 -0.42 -24.80 5.82
C ALA A 259 -0.04 -23.33 5.56
N THR A 260 -0.30 -22.40 6.48
CA THR A 260 0.01 -20.97 6.34
C THR A 260 1.37 -20.57 6.91
N ALA A 261 2.07 -21.48 7.56
CA ALA A 261 3.38 -21.24 8.17
C ALA A 261 4.44 -20.68 7.21
N PRO A 262 4.58 -21.11 5.96
CA PRO A 262 5.55 -20.53 5.03
C PRO A 262 5.33 -19.03 4.84
N PHE A 263 4.08 -18.57 4.72
CA PHE A 263 3.75 -17.15 4.53
C PHE A 263 4.06 -16.35 5.79
N PHE A 264 3.74 -16.87 6.96
CA PHE A 264 4.05 -16.22 8.23
C PHE A 264 5.56 -16.05 8.42
N TRP A 265 6.34 -17.09 8.21
CA TRP A 265 7.79 -17.01 8.40
C TRP A 265 8.49 -16.16 7.34
N ILE A 266 8.00 -16.11 6.10
CA ILE A 266 8.50 -15.18 5.09
C ILE A 266 8.24 -13.73 5.53
N GLU A 267 7.05 -13.42 6.04
CA GLU A 267 6.78 -12.08 6.59
C GLU A 267 7.73 -11.75 7.73
N ILE A 268 7.81 -12.59 8.76
CA ILE A 268 8.62 -12.30 9.96
C ILE A 268 10.09 -12.16 9.59
N ILE A 269 10.64 -13.08 8.80
CA ILE A 269 12.08 -13.08 8.49
C ILE A 269 12.41 -12.06 7.40
N ALA A 270 11.77 -12.19 6.22
CA ALA A 270 12.11 -11.38 5.05
C ALA A 270 11.39 -10.02 5.04
N GLY A 271 10.23 -9.90 5.67
CA GLY A 271 9.45 -8.65 5.73
C GLY A 271 9.79 -7.76 6.92
N VAL A 272 10.12 -8.35 8.08
CA VAL A 272 10.34 -7.59 9.33
C VAL A 272 11.80 -7.66 9.77
N ILE A 273 12.32 -8.81 10.16
CA ILE A 273 13.63 -8.93 10.84
C ILE A 273 14.78 -8.48 9.95
N VAL A 274 14.90 -9.04 8.75
CA VAL A 274 16.02 -8.74 7.84
C VAL A 274 15.98 -7.28 7.38
N PRO A 275 14.86 -6.71 6.91
CA PRO A 275 14.77 -5.30 6.55
C PRO A 275 15.06 -4.37 7.72
N PHE A 276 14.55 -4.66 8.92
CA PHE A 276 14.84 -3.87 10.11
C PHE A 276 16.33 -3.83 10.42
N ILE A 277 17.00 -4.99 10.48
CA ILE A 277 18.44 -5.08 10.74
C ILE A 277 19.24 -4.31 9.67
N ILE A 278 18.83 -4.38 8.41
CA ILE A 278 19.50 -3.63 7.34
C ILE A 278 19.33 -2.13 7.56
N LEU A 279 18.10 -1.67 7.82
CA LEU A 279 17.74 -0.25 7.78
C LEU A 279 17.99 0.50 9.10
N VAL A 280 18.11 -0.18 10.24
CA VAL A 280 18.39 0.47 11.52
C VAL A 280 19.76 1.14 11.51
N PHE A 281 20.74 0.58 10.79
CA PHE A 281 22.08 1.14 10.71
C PHE A 281 22.20 2.21 9.62
N ALA A 282 22.55 3.45 10.00
CA ALA A 282 22.72 4.56 9.07
C ALA A 282 23.74 4.30 7.95
N LYS A 283 24.78 3.49 8.19
CA LYS A 283 25.77 3.08 7.20
C LYS A 283 25.15 2.28 6.05
N ASN A 284 24.19 1.39 6.36
CA ASN A 284 23.52 0.55 5.37
C ASN A 284 22.52 1.36 4.54
N ARG A 285 21.84 2.35 5.13
CA ARG A 285 20.91 3.24 4.43
C ARG A 285 21.56 4.08 3.34
N ARG A 286 22.88 4.28 3.39
CA ARG A 286 23.65 4.95 2.33
C ARG A 286 23.90 4.03 1.11
N ARG A 287 23.68 2.71 1.25
CA ARG A 287 23.89 1.71 0.19
C ARG A 287 22.56 1.41 -0.50
N MET A 288 22.31 2.06 -1.65
CA MET A 288 21.02 1.98 -2.35
C MET A 288 20.58 0.53 -2.67
N GLY A 289 21.54 -0.38 -2.94
CA GLY A 289 21.23 -1.79 -3.15
C GLY A 289 20.68 -2.51 -1.90
N LEU A 290 21.21 -2.19 -0.71
CA LEU A 290 20.67 -2.74 0.55
C LEU A 290 19.30 -2.15 0.86
N VAL A 291 19.07 -0.87 0.58
CA VAL A 291 17.75 -0.25 0.71
C VAL A 291 16.75 -0.92 -0.21
N ALA A 292 17.13 -1.15 -1.48
CA ALA A 292 16.26 -1.85 -2.44
C ALA A 292 15.92 -3.28 -1.99
N LEU A 293 16.92 -4.03 -1.49
CA LEU A 293 16.71 -5.38 -0.97
C LEU A 293 15.76 -5.38 0.23
N ALA A 294 15.97 -4.48 1.19
CA ALA A 294 15.11 -4.35 2.36
C ALA A 294 13.66 -3.99 1.95
N CYS A 295 13.49 -3.00 1.07
CA CYS A 295 12.17 -2.62 0.57
C CYS A 295 11.46 -3.75 -0.18
N ALA A 296 12.18 -4.52 -1.00
CA ALA A 296 11.63 -5.69 -1.69
C ALA A 296 11.17 -6.76 -0.67
N GLY A 297 11.98 -6.99 0.37
CA GLY A 297 11.64 -7.89 1.48
C GLY A 297 10.34 -7.46 2.19
N VAL A 298 10.20 -6.17 2.53
CA VAL A 298 8.97 -5.64 3.15
C VAL A 298 7.75 -5.85 2.25
N VAL A 299 7.85 -5.50 0.96
CA VAL A 299 6.72 -5.64 0.01
C VAL A 299 6.28 -7.10 -0.11
N VAL A 300 7.23 -8.05 -0.22
CA VAL A 300 6.94 -9.49 -0.27
C VAL A 300 6.38 -9.98 1.06
N GLY A 301 6.96 -9.55 2.18
CA GLY A 301 6.51 -9.93 3.53
C GLY A 301 5.07 -9.50 3.78
N VAL A 302 4.72 -8.26 3.46
CA VAL A 302 3.34 -7.77 3.64
C VAL A 302 2.36 -8.48 2.70
N PHE A 303 2.75 -8.86 1.49
CA PHE A 303 1.89 -9.72 0.67
C PHE A 303 1.64 -11.08 1.35
N CYS A 304 2.68 -11.72 1.88
CA CYS A 304 2.54 -12.95 2.65
C CYS A 304 1.66 -12.77 3.90
N LYS A 305 1.76 -11.61 4.56
CA LYS A 305 0.86 -11.22 5.66
C LYS A 305 -0.61 -11.25 5.25
N ARG A 306 -0.95 -10.67 4.10
CA ARG A 306 -2.35 -10.69 3.61
C ARG A 306 -2.82 -12.12 3.30
N LEU A 307 -1.93 -12.99 2.82
CA LEU A 307 -2.25 -14.39 2.55
C LEU A 307 -2.52 -15.16 3.85
N TRP A 308 -1.61 -15.14 4.82
CA TRP A 308 -1.84 -15.91 6.04
C TRP A 308 -3.00 -15.34 6.88
N LEU A 309 -3.14 -14.01 6.95
CA LEU A 309 -4.25 -13.40 7.69
C LEU A 309 -5.61 -13.82 7.11
N LEU A 310 -5.73 -13.89 5.79
CA LEU A 310 -6.97 -14.29 5.14
C LEU A 310 -7.21 -15.79 5.28
N PHE A 311 -6.22 -16.61 4.94
CA PHE A 311 -6.43 -18.06 4.76
C PHE A 311 -6.36 -18.86 6.04
N THR A 312 -5.60 -18.46 7.07
CA THR A 312 -5.54 -19.20 8.33
C THR A 312 -6.92 -19.37 8.94
N SER A 313 -7.70 -18.30 8.96
CA SER A 313 -9.05 -18.33 9.52
C SER A 313 -10.05 -19.13 8.69
N PHE A 314 -9.82 -19.31 7.38
CA PHE A 314 -10.67 -20.15 6.53
C PHE A 314 -10.41 -21.65 6.67
N ILE A 315 -9.28 -22.07 7.23
CA ILE A 315 -8.97 -23.48 7.47
C ILE A 315 -9.95 -24.09 8.48
N PHE A 316 -10.45 -23.27 9.42
CA PHE A 316 -11.37 -23.71 10.44
C PHE A 316 -12.83 -23.46 10.02
N PRO A 317 -13.74 -24.44 10.22
CA PRO A 317 -15.15 -24.24 9.95
C PRO A 317 -15.76 -23.24 10.93
N ASN A 318 -16.73 -22.42 10.47
CA ASN A 318 -17.42 -21.45 11.34
C ASN A 318 -18.21 -22.14 12.48
N VAL A 319 -18.70 -23.33 12.23
CA VAL A 319 -19.48 -24.14 13.20
C VAL A 319 -18.88 -25.53 13.23
N SER A 320 -18.17 -25.85 14.29
CA SER A 320 -17.58 -27.16 14.48
C SER A 320 -18.65 -28.20 14.83
N GLY A 321 -18.63 -29.34 14.14
CA GLY A 321 -19.56 -30.48 14.42
C GLY A 321 -21.02 -30.23 14.04
N ALA A 322 -21.33 -29.16 13.31
CA ALA A 322 -22.70 -28.94 12.84
C ALA A 322 -23.07 -29.95 11.75
N PRO A 323 -24.25 -30.62 11.82
CA PRO A 323 -24.77 -31.38 10.70
C PRO A 323 -25.15 -30.40 9.61
N GLY A 324 -24.41 -30.34 8.51
CA GLY A 324 -24.70 -29.51 7.36
C GLY A 324 -25.38 -30.32 6.28
N LEU A 325 -26.21 -29.64 5.49
CA LEU A 325 -26.71 -30.15 4.23
C LEU A 325 -25.83 -29.61 3.12
N ILE A 326 -25.36 -30.48 2.23
CA ILE A 326 -24.75 -30.08 0.98
C ILE A 326 -25.87 -29.50 0.14
N SER A 327 -26.07 -28.19 0.17
CA SER A 327 -27.04 -27.52 -0.65
C SER A 327 -26.34 -26.58 -1.63
N GLY A 328 -26.66 -26.75 -2.91
CA GLY A 328 -26.21 -25.84 -3.96
C GLY A 328 -25.01 -26.33 -4.77
N SER A 329 -24.68 -25.53 -5.77
CA SER A 329 -23.67 -25.79 -6.81
C SER A 329 -22.21 -25.65 -6.32
N SER A 330 -21.99 -25.18 -5.13
CA SER A 330 -20.66 -25.09 -4.57
C SER A 330 -20.31 -26.43 -3.98
N SER A 331 -19.57 -27.22 -4.74
CA SER A 331 -18.91 -28.38 -4.21
C SER A 331 -18.04 -27.93 -3.04
N SER A 332 -18.45 -28.28 -1.80
CA SER A 332 -17.50 -28.38 -0.74
C SER A 332 -16.55 -29.49 -1.16
N GLN A 333 -15.40 -29.15 -1.68
CA GLN A 333 -14.34 -30.10 -2.02
C GLN A 333 -13.66 -30.64 -0.76
N GLY A 334 -14.40 -30.73 0.32
CA GLY A 334 -14.00 -31.39 1.54
C GLY A 334 -14.32 -32.84 1.46
N ALA A 335 -13.63 -33.64 2.26
CA ALA A 335 -13.69 -35.09 2.34
C ALA A 335 -15.08 -35.66 2.12
N ALA A 336 -15.16 -36.65 1.25
CA ALA A 336 -16.35 -37.30 0.76
C ALA A 336 -17.49 -37.42 1.80
N GLY A 337 -18.60 -36.75 1.49
CA GLY A 337 -19.88 -37.03 2.13
C GLY A 337 -20.18 -36.30 3.43
N ILE A 338 -19.39 -35.30 3.82
CA ILE A 338 -19.57 -34.55 5.06
C ILE A 338 -19.91 -33.09 4.75
N ASP A 339 -20.86 -32.63 5.40
CA ASP A 339 -21.49 -31.33 5.63
C ASP A 339 -20.70 -30.08 5.16
N GLY A 340 -21.24 -29.37 4.20
CA GLY A 340 -20.64 -28.15 3.63
C GLY A 340 -20.33 -27.02 4.61
N TRP A 341 -20.80 -27.11 5.84
CA TRP A 341 -20.58 -26.14 6.91
C TRP A 341 -19.49 -26.52 7.91
N ALA A 342 -19.25 -27.84 8.06
CA ALA A 342 -18.30 -28.37 9.06
C ALA A 342 -16.95 -28.77 8.46
N VAL A 343 -16.76 -28.64 7.16
CA VAL A 343 -15.55 -29.07 6.47
C VAL A 343 -14.50 -27.97 6.45
N ALA A 344 -13.28 -28.31 6.87
CA ALA A 344 -12.11 -27.46 6.65
C ALA A 344 -11.95 -27.17 5.16
N SER A 345 -11.85 -25.90 4.78
CA SER A 345 -11.68 -25.55 3.38
C SER A 345 -10.19 -25.47 3.03
N SER A 346 -9.84 -26.05 1.89
CA SER A 346 -8.54 -25.84 1.28
C SER A 346 -8.71 -24.95 0.05
N TYR A 347 -8.00 -23.84 0.03
CA TYR A 347 -7.99 -22.93 -1.12
C TYR A 347 -6.68 -23.08 -1.89
N MET A 348 -6.80 -23.27 -3.19
CA MET A 348 -5.68 -23.16 -4.14
C MET A 348 -6.13 -22.25 -5.29
N PRO A 349 -5.38 -21.19 -5.59
CA PRO A 349 -5.74 -20.30 -6.69
C PRO A 349 -5.66 -21.08 -8.02
N THR A 350 -6.69 -20.91 -8.84
CA THR A 350 -6.72 -21.49 -10.18
C THR A 350 -5.85 -20.72 -11.17
N LEU A 351 -5.52 -21.34 -12.30
CA LEU A 351 -4.74 -20.66 -13.34
C LEU A 351 -5.38 -19.33 -13.81
N PRO A 352 -6.71 -19.24 -14.05
CA PRO A 352 -7.36 -17.96 -14.36
C PRO A 352 -7.14 -16.90 -13.27
N GLU A 353 -7.26 -17.24 -11.99
CA GLU A 353 -7.03 -16.29 -10.88
C GLU A 353 -5.60 -15.73 -10.90
N ILE A 354 -4.61 -16.61 -11.09
CA ILE A 354 -3.19 -16.22 -11.16
C ILE A 354 -2.96 -15.31 -12.39
N MET A 355 -3.50 -15.67 -13.56
CA MET A 355 -3.35 -14.87 -14.78
C MET A 355 -3.99 -13.48 -14.64
N ILE A 356 -5.16 -13.38 -14.02
CA ILE A 356 -5.80 -12.10 -13.71
C ILE A 356 -4.95 -11.28 -12.75
N ALA A 357 -4.48 -11.88 -11.66
CA ALA A 357 -3.64 -11.19 -10.68
C ALA A 357 -2.35 -10.64 -11.31
N VAL A 358 -1.64 -11.46 -12.07
CA VAL A 358 -0.42 -11.05 -12.80
C VAL A 358 -0.73 -9.97 -13.85
N GLY A 359 -1.84 -10.09 -14.57
CA GLY A 359 -2.30 -9.08 -15.53
C GLY A 359 -2.58 -7.72 -14.87
N MET A 360 -3.21 -7.72 -13.70
CA MET A 360 -3.48 -6.50 -12.93
C MET A 360 -2.20 -5.85 -12.39
N VAL A 361 -1.24 -6.64 -11.89
CA VAL A 361 0.08 -6.12 -11.51
C VAL A 361 0.79 -5.52 -12.72
N ALA A 362 0.77 -6.21 -13.87
CA ALA A 362 1.36 -5.70 -15.11
C ALA A 362 0.70 -4.40 -15.58
N LEU A 363 -0.62 -4.29 -15.44
CA LEU A 363 -1.37 -3.05 -15.72
C LEU A 363 -0.92 -1.90 -14.82
N GLY A 364 -0.73 -2.16 -13.53
CA GLY A 364 -0.22 -1.17 -12.58
C GLY A 364 1.18 -0.68 -12.92
N VAL A 365 2.08 -1.60 -13.23
CA VAL A 365 3.43 -1.25 -13.67
C VAL A 365 3.39 -0.46 -14.99
N LEU A 366 2.55 -0.86 -15.95
CA LEU A 366 2.38 -0.14 -17.21
C LEU A 366 1.85 1.28 -16.98
N ALA A 367 0.81 1.42 -16.15
CA ALA A 367 0.26 2.72 -15.78
C ALA A 367 1.33 3.61 -15.10
N PHE A 368 2.13 3.04 -14.20
CA PHE A 368 3.24 3.74 -13.56
C PHE A 368 4.26 4.23 -14.59
N LEU A 369 4.67 3.39 -15.54
CA LEU A 369 5.61 3.77 -16.59
C LEU A 369 5.08 4.90 -17.51
N VAL A 370 3.78 4.89 -17.79
CA VAL A 370 3.13 5.93 -18.61
C VAL A 370 2.99 7.23 -17.81
N LEU A 371 2.41 7.17 -16.62
CA LEU A 371 2.14 8.37 -15.82
C LEU A 371 3.44 9.08 -15.39
N THR A 372 4.49 8.32 -15.06
CA THR A 372 5.79 8.94 -14.74
C THR A 372 6.39 9.69 -15.91
N LYS A 373 6.22 9.20 -17.15
CA LYS A 373 6.66 9.92 -18.34
C LYS A 373 5.83 11.18 -18.66
N VAL A 374 4.55 11.18 -18.28
CA VAL A 374 3.64 12.30 -18.53
C VAL A 374 3.83 13.41 -17.50
N PHE A 375 3.98 13.06 -16.22
CA PHE A 375 3.94 14.00 -15.11
C PHE A 375 5.31 14.37 -14.54
N LEU A 376 6.36 13.60 -14.80
CA LEU A 376 7.68 13.81 -14.22
C LEU A 376 8.70 14.20 -15.27
N SER A 377 9.65 15.03 -14.86
CA SER A 377 10.83 15.40 -15.64
C SER A 377 12.11 15.10 -14.88
N TYR A 378 13.15 14.71 -15.59
CA TYR A 378 14.44 14.41 -14.99
C TYR A 378 15.29 15.67 -14.89
N ASP A 379 15.48 16.17 -13.67
CA ASP A 379 16.44 17.22 -13.34
C ASP A 379 17.34 16.76 -12.18
N PRO A 380 18.61 16.42 -12.43
CA PRO A 380 19.52 15.96 -11.40
C PRO A 380 20.12 17.08 -10.54
N ALA A 381 20.07 18.34 -10.97
CA ALA A 381 20.77 19.41 -10.31
C ALA A 381 20.37 19.64 -8.84
N PRO A 382 19.05 19.70 -8.49
CA PRO A 382 18.65 19.86 -7.09
C PRO A 382 19.03 18.67 -6.20
N ALA A 383 18.91 17.46 -6.74
CA ALA A 383 19.26 16.23 -6.02
C ALA A 383 20.75 16.14 -5.74
N LEU A 384 21.56 16.52 -6.73
CA LEU A 384 23.02 16.51 -6.61
C LEU A 384 23.50 17.60 -5.63
N ALA A 385 22.90 18.79 -5.64
CA ALA A 385 23.19 19.83 -4.66
C ALA A 385 22.90 19.40 -3.22
N ASP A 386 21.77 18.69 -2.97
CA ASP A 386 21.45 18.11 -1.68
C ASP A 386 22.49 17.05 -1.24
N ASP A 387 22.96 16.22 -2.18
CA ASP A 387 23.97 15.18 -1.87
C ASP A 387 25.35 15.77 -1.60
N VAL A 388 25.77 16.84 -2.30
CA VAL A 388 27.00 17.59 -2.01
C VAL A 388 26.92 18.25 -0.64
N ALA A 389 25.82 18.91 -0.33
CA ALA A 389 25.60 19.56 0.98
C ALA A 389 25.60 18.52 2.15
N ALA A 390 25.24 17.27 1.87
CA ALA A 390 25.26 16.16 2.82
C ALA A 390 26.61 15.40 2.87
N GLY A 391 27.61 15.79 2.08
CA GLY A 391 28.91 15.10 1.97
C GLY A 391 28.78 13.70 1.34
N LEU A 392 27.76 13.46 0.55
CA LEU A 392 27.49 12.19 -0.14
C LEU A 392 27.92 12.22 -1.63
N ALA A 393 28.30 13.39 -2.13
CA ALA A 393 28.90 13.61 -3.43
C ALA A 393 30.06 14.61 -3.32
N PRO A 394 31.10 14.53 -4.18
CA PRO A 394 32.20 15.46 -4.19
C PRO A 394 31.74 16.88 -4.59
N ALA A 395 32.36 17.90 -4.05
CA ALA A 395 31.96 19.31 -4.21
C ALA A 395 32.03 19.79 -5.69
N ASP A 396 32.95 19.23 -6.47
CA ASP A 396 33.13 19.49 -7.90
C ASP A 396 32.00 18.90 -8.77
N ALA A 397 31.18 18.01 -8.22
CA ALA A 397 29.98 17.50 -8.89
C ALA A 397 28.79 18.47 -8.81
N ALA A 398 28.89 19.56 -8.02
CA ALA A 398 27.81 20.54 -7.98
C ALA A 398 27.66 21.23 -9.35
N PRO A 399 26.42 21.40 -9.88
CA PRO A 399 26.23 22.12 -11.12
C PRO A 399 26.72 23.56 -10.94
N THR A 400 27.63 24.01 -11.78
CA THR A 400 28.05 25.42 -11.85
C THR A 400 26.81 26.26 -12.18
N VAL A 401 26.50 27.21 -11.32
CA VAL A 401 25.46 28.20 -11.59
C VAL A 401 25.94 29.11 -12.76
N GLY A 402 25.63 28.72 -13.99
CA GLY A 402 26.08 29.45 -15.16
C GLY A 402 26.14 28.59 -16.43
N GLY A 403 25.01 28.12 -16.90
CA GLY A 403 24.92 27.42 -18.18
C GLY A 403 23.60 26.71 -18.39
N ALA A 404 22.52 27.44 -18.57
CA ALA A 404 21.30 26.85 -19.07
C ALA A 404 21.51 26.44 -20.55
N PRO A 405 21.33 25.19 -20.95
CA PRO A 405 21.22 24.86 -22.36
C PRO A 405 19.92 25.46 -22.88
N ALA A 406 20.07 26.32 -23.90
CA ALA A 406 18.93 26.87 -24.63
C ALA A 406 18.13 25.71 -25.24
N GLY A 407 16.93 25.43 -24.70
CA GLY A 407 16.02 24.44 -25.28
C GLY A 407 15.13 23.66 -24.35
N SER A 408 15.32 23.66 -23.03
CA SER A 408 14.38 23.05 -22.11
C SER A 408 13.36 24.07 -21.62
N ARG A 409 12.09 23.87 -21.91
CA ARG A 409 11.02 24.69 -21.31
C ARG A 409 11.13 24.54 -19.79
N PRO A 410 11.30 25.62 -19.03
CA PRO A 410 11.40 25.54 -17.59
C PRO A 410 10.04 25.14 -17.01
N CYS A 411 10.02 24.07 -16.26
CA CYS A 411 9.02 23.87 -15.22
C CYS A 411 9.40 24.74 -14.00
N ASP A 412 9.85 25.97 -14.26
CA ASP A 412 10.13 26.95 -13.22
C ASP A 412 8.81 27.59 -12.81
N GLY A 413 8.37 27.29 -11.63
CA GLY A 413 7.24 27.98 -11.05
C GLY A 413 6.59 27.36 -9.82
N VAL A 414 7.06 26.23 -9.31
CA VAL A 414 6.32 25.61 -8.22
C VAL A 414 6.94 25.81 -6.83
N PHE A 415 8.23 26.14 -6.73
CA PHE A 415 8.87 26.36 -5.42
C PHE A 415 9.98 27.43 -5.47
N GLY A 416 9.61 28.67 -5.77
CA GLY A 416 10.49 29.81 -5.56
C GLY A 416 10.48 30.21 -4.09
N ALA A 417 11.56 29.99 -3.37
CA ALA A 417 11.79 30.56 -2.06
C ALA A 417 11.96 32.07 -2.19
N GLN A 418 11.00 32.87 -1.74
CA GLN A 418 11.23 34.29 -1.43
C GLN A 418 11.97 34.38 -0.10
N ALA A 419 13.29 34.47 -0.17
CA ALA A 419 14.10 35.07 0.88
C ALA A 419 14.18 36.59 0.58
N GLY A 420 13.18 37.32 1.03
CA GLY A 420 13.20 38.78 1.09
C GLY A 420 13.38 39.19 2.56
N GLY A 421 14.61 39.28 3.01
CA GLY A 421 14.96 39.91 4.27
C GLY A 421 14.98 41.43 4.08
N ALA A 422 13.98 42.14 4.56
CA ALA A 422 14.07 43.55 4.85
C ALA A 422 14.82 43.71 6.19
N PRO A 423 15.73 44.70 6.32
CA PRO A 423 16.43 44.96 7.57
C PRO A 423 15.47 45.54 8.60
N VAL A 424 15.31 44.88 9.72
CA VAL A 424 14.63 45.41 10.90
C VAL A 424 15.55 46.43 11.55
N GLU A 425 15.25 47.72 11.43
CA GLU A 425 15.78 48.76 12.29
C GLU A 425 15.39 48.51 13.74
N ARG A 426 16.37 48.47 14.60
CA ARG A 426 16.17 48.45 16.06
C ARG A 426 15.78 49.87 16.49
N PRO A 427 14.71 50.07 17.25
CA PRO A 427 14.52 51.32 17.98
C PRO A 427 15.47 51.38 19.18
N SER A 428 16.20 52.46 19.29
CA SER A 428 17.00 52.86 20.43
C SER A 428 16.13 53.06 21.65
N HIS A 429 16.61 52.54 22.78
CA HIS A 429 16.13 52.93 24.11
C HIS A 429 16.45 54.44 24.38
N ALA A 430 15.44 55.18 24.71
CA ALA A 430 15.53 56.29 25.67
C ALA A 430 14.13 56.61 26.21
N ASP A 431 14.09 56.64 27.53
CA ASP A 431 13.25 57.44 28.45
C ASP A 431 11.79 57.06 28.76
N ALA A 432 11.65 56.54 29.91
CA ALA A 432 11.07 57.18 31.12
C ALA A 432 9.52 57.07 31.30
N CYS A 433 9.25 56.61 32.45
CA CYS A 433 8.10 56.60 33.34
C CYS A 433 7.24 55.40 33.29
#